data_25dae3e5c0043c986b072a2fb68f6f1b
#
_entry.id   25dae3e5c0043c986b072a2fb68f6f1b
#
_cell.length_a   1.000
_cell.length_b   1.000
_cell.length_c   1.000
_cell.angle_alpha   90.00
_cell.angle_beta   90.00
_cell.angle_gamma   90.00
#
_symmetry.space_group_name_H-M   'P 1'
#
loop_
_entity.id
_entity.type
_entity.pdbx_description
1 polymer ?
#
loop_
_entity_poly.entity_id
_entity_poly.type
_entity_poly.pdbx_seq_one_letter_code
_entity_poly.pdbx_strand_id
1 'polypeptide(L)'
;PHQISGGQAQRVALARALCAVKTGAGLLLLDEPTAQLDVRGEAEIFERVLDATRDCTTILVSHRFSTVRQADRICVVEDGVVVELGSHDELIALGGRYRTMFELQASRFTELDETGEEVVHESL
;
A
#
# COMPACT_ATOMS: atom_id res chain seq x y z
N PRO A 1 -31.62 7.35 -0.43
CA PRO A 1 -30.40 6.61 -0.23
C PRO A 1 -29.22 7.54 -0.22
N HIS A 2 -28.44 7.43 0.82
CA HIS A 2 -27.29 8.27 0.96
C HIS A 2 -26.13 7.67 0.19
N GLN A 3 -25.56 8.46 -0.67
CA GLN A 3 -24.33 8.05 -1.33
C GLN A 3 -23.20 8.32 -0.38
N ILE A 4 -22.38 7.32 -0.14
CA ILE A 4 -21.14 7.49 0.61
C ILE A 4 -20.00 7.76 -0.36
N SER A 5 -18.99 8.50 0.07
CA SER A 5 -17.81 8.77 -0.75
C SER A 5 -17.02 7.49 -0.99
N GLY A 6 -16.16 7.48 -2.01
CA GLY A 6 -15.27 6.36 -2.28
C GLY A 6 -14.39 6.00 -1.07
N GLY A 7 -13.89 7.00 -0.35
CA GLY A 7 -13.11 6.79 0.86
C GLY A 7 -13.92 6.17 1.99
N GLN A 8 -15.16 6.60 2.16
CA GLN A 8 -16.05 6.03 3.18
C GLN A 8 -16.40 4.58 2.85
N ALA A 9 -16.74 4.29 1.59
CA ALA A 9 -17.03 2.93 1.15
C ALA A 9 -15.83 2.01 1.37
N GLN A 10 -14.63 2.50 1.08
CA GLN A 10 -13.41 1.75 1.27
C GLN A 10 -13.14 1.47 2.75
N ARG A 11 -13.38 2.43 3.63
CA ARG A 11 -13.25 2.24 5.08
C ARG A 11 -14.23 1.20 5.62
N VAL A 12 -15.46 1.21 5.12
CA VAL A 12 -16.46 0.20 5.50
C VAL A 12 -16.03 -1.19 5.05
N ALA A 13 -15.56 -1.33 3.82
CA ALA A 13 -15.08 -2.60 3.31
C ALA A 13 -13.88 -3.11 4.13
N LEU A 14 -12.96 -2.22 4.48
CA LEU A 14 -11.80 -2.54 5.30
C LEU A 14 -12.21 -2.96 6.71
N ALA A 15 -13.17 -2.26 7.33
CA ALA A 15 -13.69 -2.62 8.64
C ALA A 15 -14.32 -4.01 8.65
N ARG A 16 -15.03 -4.37 7.59
CA ARG A 16 -15.62 -5.72 7.43
C ARG A 16 -14.54 -6.79 7.35
N ALA A 17 -13.46 -6.53 6.60
CA ALA A 17 -12.34 -7.45 6.48
C ALA A 17 -11.64 -7.65 7.83
N LEU A 18 -11.40 -6.58 8.57
CA LEU A 18 -10.78 -6.65 9.89
C LEU A 18 -11.67 -7.38 10.91
N CYS A 19 -12.98 -7.21 10.80
CA CYS A 19 -13.93 -7.96 11.63
C CYS A 19 -13.82 -9.47 11.37
N ALA A 20 -13.69 -9.88 10.12
CA ALA A 20 -13.49 -11.28 9.76
C ALA A 20 -12.20 -11.84 10.36
N VAL A 21 -11.11 -11.06 10.36
CA VAL A 21 -9.85 -11.47 11.00
C VAL A 21 -10.03 -11.68 12.49
N LYS A 22 -10.74 -10.78 13.17
CA LYS A 22 -11.02 -10.92 14.61
C LYS A 22 -11.88 -12.13 14.94
N THR A 23 -12.67 -12.59 14.00
CA THR A 23 -13.53 -13.76 14.19
C THR A 23 -12.89 -15.06 13.69
N GLY A 24 -11.61 -15.03 13.33
CA GLY A 24 -10.84 -16.22 13.05
C GLY A 24 -10.38 -16.44 11.62
N ALA A 25 -10.53 -15.45 10.73
CA ALA A 25 -10.01 -15.60 9.38
C ALA A 25 -8.49 -15.69 9.40
N GLY A 26 -7.92 -16.67 8.73
CA GLY A 26 -6.47 -16.88 8.66
C GLY A 26 -5.81 -16.22 7.46
N LEU A 27 -6.60 -15.71 6.52
CA LEU A 27 -6.10 -15.07 5.31
C LEU A 27 -6.91 -13.80 5.04
N LEU A 28 -6.22 -12.72 4.79
CA LEU A 28 -6.82 -11.45 4.41
C LEU A 28 -6.27 -11.02 3.05
N LEU A 29 -7.16 -10.72 2.13
CA LEU A 29 -6.78 -10.22 0.81
C LEU A 29 -7.28 -8.78 0.66
N LEU A 30 -6.36 -7.86 0.43
CA LEU A 30 -6.65 -6.44 0.26
C LEU A 30 -6.18 -5.98 -1.11
N ASP A 31 -7.12 -5.45 -1.90
CA ASP A 31 -6.83 -4.94 -3.24
C ASP A 31 -6.98 -3.43 -3.23
N GLU A 32 -5.86 -2.72 -3.33
CA GLU A 32 -5.80 -1.26 -3.28
C GLU A 32 -6.60 -0.65 -2.12
N PRO A 33 -6.37 -1.10 -0.88
CA PRO A 33 -7.26 -0.75 0.24
C PRO A 33 -7.25 0.72 0.63
N THR A 34 -6.26 1.48 0.20
CA THR A 34 -6.11 2.89 0.54
C THR A 34 -6.16 3.82 -0.67
N ALA A 35 -6.60 3.31 -1.82
CA ALA A 35 -6.58 4.06 -3.09
C ALA A 35 -7.40 5.35 -3.08
N GLN A 36 -8.46 5.42 -2.25
CA GLN A 36 -9.33 6.59 -2.15
C GLN A 36 -8.94 7.54 -1.01
N LEU A 37 -7.87 7.25 -0.30
CA LEU A 37 -7.45 8.03 0.83
C LEU A 37 -6.29 8.95 0.46
N ASP A 38 -6.15 10.07 1.18
CA ASP A 38 -4.97 10.91 1.07
C ASP A 38 -3.78 10.23 1.78
N VAL A 39 -2.60 10.80 1.63
CA VAL A 39 -1.36 10.21 2.16
C VAL A 39 -1.40 10.02 3.67
N ARG A 40 -1.97 10.99 4.38
CA ARG A 40 -2.07 10.92 5.84
C ARG A 40 -3.08 9.86 6.29
N GLY A 41 -4.25 9.83 5.68
CA GLY A 41 -5.28 8.83 5.95
C GLY A 41 -4.81 7.43 5.62
N GLU A 42 -4.05 7.30 4.53
CA GLU A 42 -3.44 6.03 4.14
C GLU A 42 -2.50 5.49 5.22
N ALA A 43 -1.59 6.31 5.73
CA ALA A 43 -0.62 5.89 6.72
C ALA A 43 -1.29 5.41 8.01
N GLU A 44 -2.26 6.17 8.51
CA GLU A 44 -3.00 5.79 9.71
C GLU A 44 -3.75 4.48 9.56
N ILE A 45 -4.47 4.34 8.48
CA ILE A 45 -5.27 3.14 8.22
C ILE A 45 -4.34 1.94 8.06
N PHE A 46 -3.25 2.11 7.33
CA PHE A 46 -2.35 1.00 7.07
C PHE A 46 -1.68 0.49 8.34
N GLU A 47 -1.26 1.38 9.24
CA GLU A 47 -0.72 0.98 10.53
C GLU A 47 -1.73 0.16 11.35
N ARG A 48 -2.98 0.59 11.35
CA ARG A 48 -4.04 -0.15 12.05
C ARG A 48 -4.30 -1.51 11.44
N VAL A 49 -4.22 -1.61 10.12
CA VAL A 49 -4.36 -2.88 9.42
C VAL A 49 -3.21 -3.82 9.79
N LEU A 50 -1.99 -3.33 9.79
CA LEU A 50 -0.82 -4.13 10.16
C LEU A 50 -0.92 -4.66 11.60
N ASP A 51 -1.35 -3.82 12.52
CA ASP A 51 -1.54 -4.24 13.91
C ASP A 51 -2.61 -5.30 14.05
N ALA A 52 -3.72 -5.13 13.37
CA ALA A 52 -4.85 -6.05 13.47
C ALA A 52 -4.58 -7.39 12.79
N THR A 53 -3.62 -7.45 11.86
CA THR A 53 -3.38 -8.64 11.03
C THR A 53 -2.08 -9.37 11.37
N ARG A 54 -1.47 -9.09 12.51
CA ARG A 54 -0.20 -9.72 12.90
C ARG A 54 -0.22 -11.25 12.90
N ASP A 55 -1.34 -11.82 13.30
CA ASP A 55 -1.49 -13.26 13.36
C ASP A 55 -2.19 -13.85 12.14
N CYS A 56 -2.30 -13.08 11.07
CA CYS A 56 -3.03 -13.44 9.88
C CYS A 56 -2.11 -13.28 8.66
N THR A 57 -2.22 -14.18 7.71
CA THR A 57 -1.54 -14.00 6.42
C THR A 57 -2.28 -12.95 5.61
N THR A 58 -1.59 -11.87 5.25
CA THR A 58 -2.19 -10.78 4.49
C THR A 58 -1.55 -10.67 3.14
N ILE A 59 -2.38 -10.67 2.10
CA ILE A 59 -1.94 -10.40 0.72
C ILE A 59 -2.46 -9.02 0.35
N LEU A 60 -1.54 -8.11 0.04
CA LEU A 60 -1.86 -6.74 -0.29
C LEU A 60 -1.51 -6.48 -1.74
N VAL A 61 -2.47 -6.03 -2.52
CA VAL A 61 -2.23 -5.55 -3.87
C VAL A 61 -2.24 -4.04 -3.85
N SER A 62 -1.14 -3.42 -4.21
CA SER A 62 -1.01 -1.96 -4.22
C SER A 62 0.08 -1.53 -5.21
N HIS A 63 -0.08 -0.33 -5.75
CA HIS A 63 0.96 0.32 -6.54
C HIS A 63 1.61 1.49 -5.78
N ARG A 64 1.26 1.68 -4.51
CA ARG A 64 1.83 2.73 -3.67
C ARG A 64 3.01 2.19 -2.88
N PHE A 65 4.19 2.66 -3.17
CA PHE A 65 5.41 2.15 -2.54
C PHE A 65 5.49 2.47 -1.05
N SER A 66 4.86 3.54 -0.60
CA SER A 66 4.74 3.84 0.83
C SER A 66 4.12 2.69 1.62
N THR A 67 3.19 1.98 1.00
CA THR A 67 2.51 0.84 1.58
C THR A 67 3.28 -0.46 1.34
N VAL A 68 3.64 -0.70 0.09
CA VAL A 68 4.28 -1.95 -0.35
C VAL A 68 5.60 -2.21 0.36
N ARG A 69 6.41 -1.18 0.59
CA ARG A 69 7.72 -1.31 1.23
C ARG A 69 7.67 -1.89 2.65
N GLN A 70 6.52 -1.85 3.30
CA GLN A 70 6.35 -2.36 4.65
C GLN A 70 6.02 -3.86 4.69
N ALA A 71 5.77 -4.47 3.56
CA ALA A 71 5.47 -5.90 3.49
C ALA A 71 6.71 -6.74 3.82
N ASP A 72 6.51 -7.89 4.41
CA ASP A 72 7.59 -8.83 4.70
C ASP A 72 8.16 -9.40 3.40
N ARG A 73 7.31 -9.64 2.42
CA ARG A 73 7.72 -10.12 1.10
C ARG A 73 6.93 -9.38 0.02
N ILE A 74 7.62 -9.04 -1.03
CA ILE A 74 7.07 -8.31 -2.16
C ILE A 74 7.22 -9.19 -3.41
N CYS A 75 6.11 -9.29 -4.14
CA CYS A 75 6.06 -10.07 -5.35
C CYS A 75 5.79 -9.11 -6.51
N VAL A 76 6.69 -9.03 -7.45
CA VAL A 76 6.50 -8.22 -8.66
C VAL A 76 5.96 -9.12 -9.75
N VAL A 77 4.80 -8.76 -10.28
CA VAL A 77 4.12 -9.53 -11.33
C VAL A 77 4.14 -8.73 -12.62
N GLU A 78 4.57 -9.36 -13.70
CA GLU A 78 4.59 -8.77 -15.01
C GLU A 78 4.13 -9.82 -16.03
N ASP A 79 3.17 -9.45 -16.86
CA ASP A 79 2.58 -10.35 -17.86
C ASP A 79 2.11 -11.69 -17.28
N GLY A 80 1.53 -11.64 -16.09
CA GLY A 80 0.99 -12.83 -15.43
C GLY A 80 2.04 -13.72 -14.76
N VAL A 81 3.29 -13.29 -14.72
CA VAL A 81 4.40 -14.07 -14.15
C VAL A 81 5.08 -13.30 -13.04
N VAL A 82 5.48 -14.00 -11.99
CA VAL A 82 6.29 -13.40 -10.93
C VAL A 82 7.71 -13.24 -11.45
N VAL A 83 8.15 -11.99 -11.57
CA VAL A 83 9.49 -11.69 -12.09
C VAL A 83 10.50 -11.39 -11.00
N GLU A 84 10.04 -10.90 -9.83
CA GLU A 84 10.89 -10.65 -8.67
C GLU A 84 10.14 -11.00 -7.40
N LEU A 85 10.88 -11.49 -6.42
CA LEU A 85 10.32 -11.85 -5.12
C LEU A 85 11.36 -11.61 -4.03
N GLY A 86 11.00 -10.86 -3.00
CA GLY A 86 11.89 -10.59 -1.87
C GLY A 86 11.35 -9.48 -0.98
N SER A 87 12.15 -9.05 -0.02
CA SER A 87 11.84 -7.89 0.81
C SER A 87 12.14 -6.60 0.03
N HIS A 88 11.69 -5.47 0.57
CA HIS A 88 12.03 -4.16 0.00
C HIS A 88 13.54 -4.03 -0.19
N ASP A 89 14.33 -4.29 0.85
CA ASP A 89 15.79 -4.14 0.80
C ASP A 89 16.44 -5.09 -0.20
N GLU A 90 15.97 -6.32 -0.26
CA GLU A 90 16.47 -7.29 -1.23
C GLU A 90 16.19 -6.87 -2.67
N LEU A 91 15.01 -6.36 -2.94
CA LEU A 91 14.63 -5.94 -4.29
C LEU A 91 15.30 -4.64 -4.71
N ILE A 92 15.55 -3.73 -3.78
CA ILE A 92 16.36 -2.54 -4.06
C ILE A 92 17.80 -2.94 -4.38
N ALA A 93 18.39 -3.86 -3.61
CA ALA A 93 19.73 -4.36 -3.85
C ALA A 93 19.84 -5.12 -5.18
N LEU A 94 18.78 -5.82 -5.56
CA LEU A 94 18.72 -6.53 -6.83
C LEU A 94 18.84 -5.58 -8.04
N GLY A 95 18.33 -4.35 -7.91
CA GLY A 95 18.42 -3.34 -8.96
C GLY A 95 17.57 -3.63 -10.19
N GLY A 96 16.51 -4.40 -10.04
CA GLY A 96 15.63 -4.79 -11.13
C GLY A 96 14.38 -3.94 -11.28
N ARG A 97 13.28 -4.59 -11.61
CA ARG A 97 12.01 -3.94 -11.91
C ARG A 97 11.44 -3.15 -10.73
N TYR A 98 11.48 -3.74 -9.54
CA TYR A 98 10.99 -3.10 -8.34
C TYR A 98 11.72 -1.78 -8.07
N ARG A 99 13.03 -1.82 -8.11
CA ARG A 99 13.85 -0.61 -7.89
C ARG A 99 13.55 0.47 -8.91
N THR A 100 13.43 0.11 -10.18
CA THR A 100 13.11 1.06 -11.24
C THR A 100 11.78 1.76 -10.99
N MET A 101 10.75 1.00 -10.64
CA MET A 101 9.44 1.56 -10.31
C MET A 101 9.46 2.43 -9.07
N PHE A 102 10.20 2.01 -8.06
CA PHE A 102 10.37 2.75 -6.81
C PHE A 102 11.03 4.12 -7.08
N GLU A 103 12.11 4.13 -7.84
CA GLU A 103 12.83 5.37 -8.19
C GLU A 103 11.98 6.31 -9.04
N LEU A 104 11.21 5.78 -9.97
CA LEU A 104 10.29 6.58 -10.78
C LEU A 104 9.21 7.24 -9.93
N GLN A 105 8.67 6.54 -8.96
CA GLN A 105 7.67 7.11 -8.08
C GLN A 105 8.28 8.18 -7.16
N ALA A 106 9.46 7.92 -6.64
CA ALA A 106 10.19 8.88 -5.81
C ALA A 106 10.55 10.16 -6.58
N SER A 107 10.99 10.04 -7.83
CA SER A 107 11.36 11.19 -8.66
C SER A 107 10.16 12.10 -8.96
N ARG A 108 8.99 11.54 -9.13
CA ARG A 108 7.78 12.34 -9.34
C ARG A 108 7.46 13.24 -8.16
N PHE A 109 7.70 12.77 -6.95
CA PHE A 109 7.51 13.60 -5.77
C PHE A 109 8.53 14.73 -5.73
N THR A 110 9.76 14.48 -6.10
CA THR A 110 10.82 15.50 -6.14
C THR A 110 10.53 16.57 -7.19
N GLU A 111 10.08 16.18 -8.36
CA GLU A 111 9.73 17.14 -9.42
C GLU A 111 8.60 18.07 -9.01
N LEU A 112 7.60 17.54 -8.35
CA LEU A 112 6.50 18.36 -7.84
C LEU A 112 6.98 19.37 -6.79
N ASP A 113 7.98 18.99 -6.01
CA ASP A 113 8.56 19.84 -5.00
C ASP A 113 9.38 20.98 -5.62
N GLU A 114 10.12 20.70 -6.66
CA GLU A 114 10.95 21.69 -7.36
C GLU A 114 10.17 22.71 -8.18
N THR A 115 8.99 22.39 -8.62
CA THR A 115 8.16 23.31 -9.37
C THR A 115 7.49 24.37 -8.52
N GLY A 116 7.70 24.36 -7.21
CA GLY A 116 7.23 25.41 -6.30
C GLY A 116 5.72 25.46 -6.14
N GLU A 117 5.02 24.50 -6.66
CA GLU A 117 3.65 24.30 -6.26
C GLU A 117 3.67 23.80 -4.84
N GLU A 118 2.80 24.36 -4.07
CA GLU A 118 2.71 23.98 -2.67
C GLU A 118 2.56 22.52 -2.50
N VAL A 119 3.67 21.86 -2.52
CA VAL A 119 3.71 20.52 -2.06
C VAL A 119 3.68 20.62 -0.58
N VAL A 120 2.63 20.16 -0.08
CA VAL A 120 2.54 20.02 1.31
C VAL A 120 3.52 19.00 1.72
N HIS A 121 4.52 19.45 2.33
CA HIS A 121 5.46 18.59 2.75
C HIS A 121 5.11 17.90 3.93
N GLU A 122 4.26 17.28 3.98
CA GLU A 122 4.06 16.65 5.06
C GLU A 122 4.64 15.51 5.08
N SER A 123 5.23 15.20 5.12
CA SER A 123 5.72 14.29 5.18
C SER A 123 6.10 13.42 5.52
N LEU A 124 6.18 13.40 5.42
CA LEU A 124 6.65 12.48 5.35
C LEU A 124 6.95 11.84 6.28
#